data_a0ffb7a3741883e18865e6448a4ea573
#
_entry.id   a0ffb7a3741883e18865e6448a4ea573
#
_cell.length_a   1.000
_cell.length_b   1.000
_cell.length_c   1.000
_cell.angle_alpha   90.00
_cell.angle_beta   90.00
_cell.angle_gamma   90.00
#
_symmetry.space_group_name_H-M   'P 1'
#
loop_
_entity.id
_entity.type
_entity.pdbx_description
1 polymer ?
#
loop_
_entity_poly.entity_id
_entity_poly.type
_entity_poly.pdbx_seq_one_letter_code
_entity_poly.pdbx_strand_id
1 'polypeptide(L)'
;MLLPVVAAVALFTGAASAAPQPSFTGEQLVGTLSDDFWEPTTTADPHSSYVYQAVTAIGSHECTNHNCPGTSIKVRASSDGGGSWGPLVFVCGTACKNVGWQFDPQLAVASDGTVYAAWLNTFNPGTVLSKSFDHGKTWTAPVTMNGDLSYNDKPTLVISPSGRDVYLTFDDKTDDYSVASHDYGASFSAPVQTNSDAYEYLSYGGTIAPNGTVYFAQTGEPKSGAGDEPVSLVRSADGGTTWTRTTIDTSAEPPVCTFKGCYADFYSSQATIASDSSGKLVFAYLKSTVDGGPKSLHVRTSANGTNWSAPVLVNARGDSDMPAIAAGPAAGDFRLVWQDNRNGVNAWNTWYARTTNGGATWSAAVRLSNLGSGAPYKTTAGCTFPFGDYGGLAVDSTGTNFAVWGEGDGICTGGGTGGSWWTRGR
;
A
#
# COMPACT_ATOMS: atom_id res chain seq x y z
N MET A 1 65.88 27.47 -18.79
CA MET A 1 65.45 26.46 -17.78
C MET A 1 64.13 26.95 -17.23
N LEU A 2 63.03 26.49 -17.82
CA LEU A 2 61.66 26.88 -17.43
C LEU A 2 61.09 25.74 -16.57
N LEU A 3 60.75 26.05 -15.34
CA LEU A 3 60.05 25.14 -14.40
C LEU A 3 58.55 25.13 -14.71
N PRO A 4 57.87 23.97 -14.73
CA PRO A 4 56.42 23.92 -14.90
C PRO A 4 55.73 24.23 -13.56
N VAL A 5 54.75 25.14 -13.61
CA VAL A 5 53.82 25.39 -12.52
C VAL A 5 52.74 24.32 -12.56
N VAL A 6 52.70 23.46 -11.55
CA VAL A 6 51.59 22.48 -11.34
C VAL A 6 50.50 23.19 -10.57
N ALA A 7 49.36 23.46 -11.23
CA ALA A 7 48.15 23.91 -10.54
C ALA A 7 47.46 22.73 -9.89
N ALA A 8 47.40 22.71 -8.57
CA ALA A 8 46.59 21.75 -7.80
C ALA A 8 45.13 22.19 -7.84
N VAL A 9 44.27 21.42 -8.51
CA VAL A 9 42.81 21.56 -8.44
C VAL A 9 42.34 20.87 -7.17
N ALA A 10 41.93 21.66 -6.19
CA ALA A 10 41.26 21.14 -4.98
C ALA A 10 39.82 20.77 -5.33
N LEU A 11 39.52 19.49 -5.43
CA LEU A 11 38.17 18.96 -5.50
C LEU A 11 37.52 19.14 -4.11
N PHE A 12 36.69 20.15 -3.94
CA PHE A 12 35.76 20.24 -2.80
C PHE A 12 34.64 19.22 -3.03
N THR A 13 34.76 18.03 -2.46
CA THR A 13 33.63 17.12 -2.25
C THR A 13 32.79 17.70 -1.11
N GLY A 14 31.84 18.56 -1.44
CA GLY A 14 30.81 18.96 -0.50
C GLY A 14 30.05 17.71 -0.05
N ALA A 15 30.24 17.28 1.21
CA ALA A 15 29.37 16.29 1.81
C ALA A 15 27.94 16.86 1.81
N ALA A 16 27.05 16.28 1.00
CA ALA A 16 25.64 16.60 1.07
C ALA A 16 25.19 16.37 2.50
N SER A 17 24.79 17.44 3.19
CA SER A 17 24.19 17.33 4.51
C SER A 17 22.98 16.40 4.43
N ALA A 18 22.98 15.31 5.18
CA ALA A 18 21.82 14.46 5.29
C ALA A 18 20.62 15.31 5.76
N ALA A 19 19.48 15.21 5.05
CA ALA A 19 18.27 15.90 5.47
C ALA A 19 17.95 15.51 6.93
N PRO A 20 17.44 16.46 7.73
CA PRO A 20 17.04 16.15 9.09
C PRO A 20 16.08 14.96 9.11
N GLN A 21 16.29 14.02 10.01
CA GLN A 21 15.40 12.89 10.19
C GLN A 21 14.04 13.41 10.66
N PRO A 22 12.91 12.96 10.11
CA PRO A 22 11.61 13.36 10.59
C PRO A 22 11.40 12.89 12.03
N SER A 23 10.75 13.73 12.82
CA SER A 23 10.27 13.34 14.13
C SER A 23 8.83 12.83 14.01
N PHE A 24 8.57 11.63 14.51
CA PHE A 24 7.24 11.05 14.55
C PHE A 24 6.63 11.15 15.94
N THR A 25 5.31 11.29 16.03
CA THR A 25 4.57 11.10 17.28
C THR A 25 4.71 9.64 17.72
N GLY A 26 4.42 9.35 18.99
CA GLY A 26 4.25 7.95 19.42
C GLY A 26 3.14 7.28 18.60
N GLU A 27 3.24 5.97 18.41
CA GLU A 27 2.20 5.18 17.77
C GLU A 27 0.89 5.25 18.54
N GLN A 28 -0.22 5.21 17.82
CA GLN A 28 -1.58 5.28 18.35
C GLN A 28 -2.47 4.25 17.66
N LEU A 29 -3.44 3.72 18.39
CA LEU A 29 -4.46 2.83 17.82
C LEU A 29 -5.41 3.59 16.90
N VAL A 30 -5.85 2.94 15.83
CA VAL A 30 -6.93 3.47 14.98
C VAL A 30 -8.27 3.41 15.72
N GLY A 31 -8.49 2.43 16.56
CA GLY A 31 -9.65 2.26 17.42
C GLY A 31 -9.27 2.15 18.90
N THR A 32 -9.79 1.12 19.55
CA THR A 32 -9.51 0.76 20.94
C THR A 32 -8.92 -0.65 21.03
N LEU A 33 -8.38 -1.02 22.17
CA LEU A 33 -7.82 -2.36 22.41
C LEU A 33 -8.87 -3.50 22.35
N SER A 34 -10.16 -3.18 22.36
CA SER A 34 -11.23 -4.14 22.19
C SER A 34 -11.68 -4.35 20.74
N ASP A 35 -11.18 -3.52 19.82
CA ASP A 35 -11.48 -3.64 18.40
C ASP A 35 -10.52 -4.61 17.73
N ASP A 36 -11.01 -5.34 16.74
CA ASP A 36 -10.22 -6.21 15.88
C ASP A 36 -10.21 -5.60 14.48
N PHE A 37 -9.16 -4.80 14.19
CA PHE A 37 -9.04 -4.02 12.96
C PHE A 37 -7.84 -4.47 12.14
N TRP A 38 -8.11 -4.81 10.88
CA TRP A 38 -7.15 -5.34 9.91
C TRP A 38 -7.00 -4.39 8.72
N GLU A 39 -5.98 -4.62 7.91
CA GLU A 39 -5.80 -4.02 6.58
C GLU A 39 -5.90 -2.49 6.56
N PRO A 40 -5.15 -1.78 7.43
CA PRO A 40 -5.28 -0.34 7.49
C PRO A 40 -4.75 0.34 6.23
N THR A 41 -5.50 1.33 5.75
CA THR A 41 -5.04 2.24 4.71
C THR A 41 -5.23 3.70 5.12
N THR A 42 -4.47 4.61 4.50
CA THR A 42 -4.53 6.04 4.78
C THR A 42 -4.36 6.87 3.52
N THR A 43 -5.04 8.00 3.46
CA THR A 43 -4.87 9.00 2.40
C THR A 43 -5.00 10.40 2.99
N ALA A 44 -4.37 11.39 2.34
CA ALA A 44 -4.44 12.79 2.71
C ALA A 44 -5.06 13.61 1.58
N ASP A 45 -5.87 14.59 1.93
CA ASP A 45 -6.41 15.56 0.97
C ASP A 45 -5.24 16.42 0.44
N PRO A 46 -5.06 16.54 -0.88
CA PRO A 46 -3.95 17.30 -1.45
C PRO A 46 -4.05 18.81 -1.24
N HIS A 47 -5.22 19.34 -0.84
CA HIS A 47 -5.49 20.77 -0.75
C HIS A 47 -6.00 21.25 0.60
N SER A 48 -6.21 20.35 1.55
CA SER A 48 -6.68 20.70 2.89
C SER A 48 -5.92 19.93 3.97
N SER A 49 -6.28 20.15 5.23
CA SER A 49 -5.74 19.40 6.37
C SER A 49 -6.47 18.09 6.66
N TYR A 50 -7.39 17.68 5.78
CA TYR A 50 -8.10 16.42 5.97
C TYR A 50 -7.20 15.22 5.69
N VAL A 51 -7.28 14.25 6.59
CA VAL A 51 -6.62 12.94 6.48
C VAL A 51 -7.66 11.86 6.81
N TYR A 52 -7.60 10.77 6.10
CA TYR A 52 -8.54 9.66 6.23
C TYR A 52 -7.80 8.36 6.49
N GLN A 53 -8.41 7.52 7.31
CA GLN A 53 -7.94 6.16 7.58
C GLN A 53 -9.10 5.20 7.43
N ALA A 54 -8.89 4.07 6.77
CA ALA A 54 -9.83 2.97 6.69
C ALA A 54 -9.25 1.71 7.31
N VAL A 55 -10.14 0.85 7.79
CA VAL A 55 -9.83 -0.47 8.36
C VAL A 55 -10.90 -1.47 7.99
N THR A 56 -10.52 -2.73 7.91
CA THR A 56 -11.43 -3.87 7.96
C THR A 56 -11.75 -4.17 9.43
N ALA A 57 -12.97 -3.92 9.84
CA ALA A 57 -13.45 -4.17 11.21
C ALA A 57 -14.04 -5.58 11.32
N ILE A 58 -13.36 -6.45 12.02
CA ILE A 58 -13.78 -7.84 12.22
C ILE A 58 -14.79 -7.91 13.37
N GLY A 59 -15.88 -8.66 13.15
CA GLY A 59 -16.87 -8.93 14.21
C GLY A 59 -17.50 -7.66 14.78
N SER A 60 -17.87 -6.69 13.91
CA SER A 60 -18.42 -5.40 14.33
C SER A 60 -19.54 -5.54 15.34
N HIS A 61 -19.25 -5.36 16.63
CA HIS A 61 -20.21 -5.46 17.75
C HIS A 61 -21.41 -4.52 17.60
N GLU A 62 -21.25 -3.46 16.80
CA GLU A 62 -22.29 -2.47 16.48
C GLU A 62 -23.33 -3.01 15.49
N CYS A 63 -23.06 -4.14 14.83
CA CYS A 63 -23.97 -4.80 13.89
C CYS A 63 -24.97 -5.74 14.58
N THR A 64 -25.45 -5.39 15.76
CA THR A 64 -26.30 -6.24 16.62
C THR A 64 -27.65 -6.61 16.01
N ASN A 65 -28.11 -5.90 14.98
CA ASN A 65 -29.43 -6.09 14.37
C ASN A 65 -29.35 -6.50 12.88
N HIS A 66 -28.23 -7.07 12.41
CA HIS A 66 -28.01 -7.39 10.98
C HIS A 66 -28.18 -6.19 10.03
N ASN A 67 -27.92 -4.97 10.51
CA ASN A 67 -28.04 -3.74 9.73
C ASN A 67 -26.74 -3.37 9.00
N CYS A 68 -25.67 -4.12 9.18
CA CYS A 68 -24.38 -3.95 8.53
C CYS A 68 -23.67 -5.32 8.40
N PRO A 69 -22.66 -5.45 7.53
CA PRO A 69 -21.84 -6.67 7.43
C PRO A 69 -21.17 -7.02 8.76
N GLY A 70 -21.00 -8.31 9.05
CA GLY A 70 -20.30 -8.80 10.24
C GLY A 70 -18.80 -8.47 10.24
N THR A 71 -18.20 -8.41 9.06
CA THR A 71 -16.88 -7.82 8.77
C THR A 71 -17.11 -6.69 7.80
N SER A 72 -16.67 -5.48 8.14
CA SER A 72 -17.07 -4.27 7.42
C SER A 72 -15.98 -3.23 7.33
N ILE A 73 -15.99 -2.47 6.24
CA ILE A 73 -15.08 -1.34 6.07
C ILE A 73 -15.60 -0.14 6.86
N LYS A 74 -14.71 0.39 7.71
CA LYS A 74 -14.94 1.64 8.44
C LYS A 74 -13.90 2.67 8.07
N VAL A 75 -14.33 3.94 8.01
CA VAL A 75 -13.46 5.09 7.74
C VAL A 75 -13.59 6.11 8.86
N ARG A 76 -12.49 6.75 9.23
CA ARG A 76 -12.48 7.95 10.06
C ARG A 76 -11.74 9.08 9.37
N ALA A 77 -12.07 10.31 9.71
CA ALA A 77 -11.45 11.51 9.19
C ALA A 77 -10.88 12.39 10.31
N SER A 78 -9.78 13.04 10.01
CA SER A 78 -9.25 14.16 10.80
C SER A 78 -9.32 15.42 9.94
N SER A 79 -9.77 16.54 10.50
CA SER A 79 -9.79 17.85 9.83
C SER A 79 -8.59 18.73 10.18
N ASP A 80 -7.72 18.29 11.07
CA ASP A 80 -6.60 19.04 11.65
C ASP A 80 -5.24 18.36 11.47
N GLY A 81 -5.07 17.60 10.37
CA GLY A 81 -3.83 16.91 10.07
C GLY A 81 -3.48 15.82 11.08
N GLY A 82 -4.46 15.06 11.53
CA GLY A 82 -4.28 13.97 12.49
C GLY A 82 -4.09 14.44 13.94
N GLY A 83 -4.43 15.68 14.27
CA GLY A 83 -4.42 16.16 15.66
C GLY A 83 -5.53 15.56 16.50
N SER A 84 -6.70 15.44 15.88
CA SER A 84 -7.88 14.78 16.43
C SER A 84 -8.59 13.98 15.33
N TRP A 85 -9.34 12.96 15.72
CA TRP A 85 -10.06 12.09 14.80
C TRP A 85 -11.54 12.03 15.12
N GLY A 86 -12.36 12.06 14.08
CA GLY A 86 -13.79 11.77 14.17
C GLY A 86 -14.05 10.28 14.44
N PRO A 87 -15.32 9.91 14.63
CA PRO A 87 -15.70 8.51 14.82
C PRO A 87 -15.43 7.68 13.55
N LEU A 88 -15.26 6.37 13.76
CA LEU A 88 -15.26 5.41 12.66
C LEU A 88 -16.68 5.25 12.11
N VAL A 89 -16.85 5.44 10.80
CA VAL A 89 -18.13 5.39 10.08
C VAL A 89 -18.10 4.23 9.10
N PHE A 90 -19.18 3.46 9.03
CA PHE A 90 -19.34 2.42 8.01
C PHE A 90 -19.44 3.02 6.62
N VAL A 91 -18.64 2.55 5.68
CA VAL A 91 -18.70 3.01 4.28
C VAL A 91 -19.99 2.56 3.61
N CYS A 92 -20.48 1.37 3.91
CA CYS A 92 -21.65 0.80 3.24
C CYS A 92 -22.82 0.45 4.16
N GLY A 93 -22.74 0.64 5.45
CA GLY A 93 -23.81 0.49 6.43
C GLY A 93 -25.00 -0.39 6.00
N THR A 94 -26.21 0.20 6.01
CA THR A 94 -27.46 -0.50 5.66
C THR A 94 -27.57 -0.93 4.20
N ALA A 95 -26.85 -0.29 3.27
CA ALA A 95 -26.85 -0.69 1.85
C ALA A 95 -26.15 -2.05 1.66
N CYS A 96 -25.25 -2.44 2.56
CA CYS A 96 -24.54 -3.72 2.55
C CYS A 96 -25.00 -4.71 3.63
N LYS A 97 -26.14 -4.51 4.26
CA LYS A 97 -26.61 -5.35 5.37
C LYS A 97 -26.68 -6.85 5.10
N ASN A 98 -26.81 -7.25 3.84
CA ASN A 98 -26.87 -8.66 3.41
C ASN A 98 -25.53 -9.20 2.94
N VAL A 99 -24.47 -8.40 2.98
CA VAL A 99 -23.11 -8.83 2.61
C VAL A 99 -22.49 -9.54 3.82
N GLY A 100 -21.91 -10.70 3.59
CA GLY A 100 -21.35 -11.51 4.68
C GLY A 100 -20.10 -10.88 5.31
N TRP A 101 -19.24 -10.29 4.49
CA TRP A 101 -17.97 -9.71 4.89
C TRP A 101 -17.39 -8.78 3.82
N GLN A 102 -16.53 -7.87 4.26
CA GLN A 102 -15.82 -6.89 3.44
C GLN A 102 -14.35 -6.85 3.87
N PHE A 103 -13.43 -6.72 2.90
CA PHE A 103 -11.98 -6.69 3.12
C PHE A 103 -11.30 -5.71 2.17
N ASP A 104 -10.00 -5.52 2.33
CA ASP A 104 -9.08 -4.84 1.43
C ASP A 104 -9.47 -3.38 1.11
N PRO A 105 -9.66 -2.52 2.11
CA PRO A 105 -10.05 -1.14 1.85
C PRO A 105 -8.96 -0.35 1.15
N GLN A 106 -9.35 0.41 0.13
CA GLN A 106 -8.52 1.38 -0.56
C GLN A 106 -9.14 2.76 -0.45
N LEU A 107 -8.34 3.79 -0.22
CA LEU A 107 -8.77 5.18 -0.15
C LEU A 107 -8.02 6.07 -1.12
N ALA A 108 -8.74 7.00 -1.73
CA ALA A 108 -8.15 8.09 -2.50
C ALA A 108 -8.99 9.37 -2.32
N VAL A 109 -8.35 10.55 -2.48
CA VAL A 109 -9.03 11.85 -2.39
C VAL A 109 -8.77 12.66 -3.65
N ALA A 110 -9.84 13.16 -4.28
CA ALA A 110 -9.74 14.07 -5.41
C ALA A 110 -9.47 15.51 -4.95
N SER A 111 -9.02 16.36 -5.87
CA SER A 111 -8.68 17.77 -5.60
C SER A 111 -9.86 18.63 -5.12
N ASP A 112 -11.07 18.19 -5.33
CA ASP A 112 -12.30 18.83 -4.82
C ASP A 112 -12.71 18.37 -3.41
N GLY A 113 -11.91 17.49 -2.81
CA GLY A 113 -12.17 16.89 -1.49
C GLY A 113 -13.10 15.68 -1.51
N THR A 114 -13.56 15.22 -2.68
CA THR A 114 -14.32 13.96 -2.80
C THR A 114 -13.45 12.79 -2.37
N VAL A 115 -13.93 12.01 -1.43
CA VAL A 115 -13.26 10.79 -0.94
C VAL A 115 -13.81 9.58 -1.67
N TYR A 116 -12.93 8.76 -2.22
CA TYR A 116 -13.22 7.49 -2.87
C TYR A 116 -12.79 6.36 -1.95
N ALA A 117 -13.67 5.39 -1.76
CA ALA A 117 -13.36 4.14 -1.06
C ALA A 117 -13.71 2.97 -1.96
N ALA A 118 -12.74 2.10 -2.21
CA ALA A 118 -12.93 0.81 -2.88
C ALA A 118 -12.62 -0.32 -1.90
N TRP A 119 -13.30 -1.45 -2.04
CA TRP A 119 -13.08 -2.61 -1.20
C TRP A 119 -13.62 -3.88 -1.84
N LEU A 120 -13.22 -5.01 -1.29
CA LEU A 120 -13.76 -6.31 -1.61
C LEU A 120 -15.08 -6.51 -0.83
N ASN A 121 -16.19 -6.61 -1.56
CA ASN A 121 -17.55 -6.75 -0.99
C ASN A 121 -18.06 -8.18 -1.17
N THR A 122 -17.46 -9.12 -0.45
CA THR A 122 -17.37 -10.57 -0.75
C THR A 122 -16.65 -10.86 -2.07
N PHE A 123 -16.26 -12.12 -2.31
CA PHE A 123 -15.69 -12.48 -3.63
C PHE A 123 -16.73 -12.44 -4.77
N ASN A 124 -18.01 -12.35 -4.43
CA ASN A 124 -19.11 -12.19 -5.37
C ASN A 124 -20.22 -11.35 -4.68
N PRO A 125 -20.53 -10.12 -5.11
CA PRO A 125 -20.21 -9.52 -6.42
C PRO A 125 -18.77 -9.01 -6.58
N GLY A 126 -17.90 -9.04 -5.58
CA GLY A 126 -16.50 -8.66 -5.71
C GLY A 126 -16.24 -7.18 -5.41
N THR A 127 -15.36 -6.54 -6.17
CA THR A 127 -14.89 -5.18 -5.90
C THR A 127 -15.95 -4.12 -6.15
N VAL A 128 -16.05 -3.17 -5.23
CA VAL A 128 -17.01 -2.06 -5.29
C VAL A 128 -16.36 -0.73 -4.91
N LEU A 129 -17.00 0.38 -5.34
CA LEU A 129 -16.61 1.76 -5.06
C LEU A 129 -17.75 2.55 -4.45
N SER A 130 -17.48 3.31 -3.40
CA SER A 130 -18.35 4.37 -2.87
C SER A 130 -17.63 5.70 -2.80
N LYS A 131 -18.40 6.79 -2.75
CA LYS A 131 -17.86 8.15 -2.63
C LYS A 131 -18.49 8.88 -1.46
N SER A 132 -17.70 9.77 -0.84
CA SER A 132 -18.16 10.72 0.15
C SER A 132 -17.89 12.15 -0.32
N PHE A 133 -18.88 13.03 -0.21
CA PHE A 133 -18.79 14.44 -0.56
C PHE A 133 -18.77 15.35 0.68
N ASP A 134 -18.74 14.75 1.87
CA ASP A 134 -18.82 15.42 3.17
C ASP A 134 -17.73 14.97 4.15
N HIS A 135 -16.56 14.66 3.58
CA HIS A 135 -15.38 14.24 4.34
C HIS A 135 -15.57 12.93 5.12
N GLY A 136 -16.18 11.93 4.49
CA GLY A 136 -16.31 10.59 5.06
C GLY A 136 -17.47 10.41 6.04
N LYS A 137 -18.36 11.41 6.20
CA LYS A 137 -19.50 11.32 7.12
C LYS A 137 -20.64 10.49 6.55
N THR A 138 -20.90 10.64 5.25
CA THR A 138 -21.88 9.84 4.50
C THR A 138 -21.30 9.34 3.19
N TRP A 139 -21.82 8.23 2.70
CA TRP A 139 -21.32 7.53 1.53
C TRP A 139 -22.43 7.20 0.54
N THR A 140 -22.12 7.25 -0.74
CA THR A 140 -23.03 6.81 -1.81
C THR A 140 -23.28 5.30 -1.73
N ALA A 141 -24.32 4.82 -2.38
CA ALA A 141 -24.46 3.38 -2.63
C ALA A 141 -23.24 2.87 -3.43
N PRO A 142 -22.76 1.66 -3.14
CA PRO A 142 -21.61 1.10 -3.85
C PRO A 142 -21.92 0.80 -5.31
N VAL A 143 -20.95 1.08 -6.17
CA VAL A 143 -20.95 0.73 -7.60
C VAL A 143 -20.03 -0.46 -7.80
N THR A 144 -20.52 -1.53 -8.45
CA THR A 144 -19.72 -2.73 -8.76
C THR A 144 -18.73 -2.43 -9.89
N MET A 145 -17.49 -2.92 -9.78
CA MET A 145 -16.41 -2.63 -10.70
C MET A 145 -15.93 -3.84 -11.50
N ASN A 146 -16.19 -5.05 -11.05
CA ASN A 146 -15.62 -6.29 -11.61
C ASN A 146 -16.38 -6.87 -12.82
N GLY A 147 -17.38 -6.18 -13.35
CA GLY A 147 -18.21 -6.72 -14.46
C GLY A 147 -18.88 -8.04 -14.07
N ASP A 148 -18.70 -9.06 -14.90
CA ASP A 148 -19.28 -10.40 -14.71
C ASP A 148 -18.31 -11.41 -14.05
N LEU A 149 -17.14 -10.96 -13.60
CA LEU A 149 -16.18 -11.85 -12.93
C LEU A 149 -16.72 -12.28 -11.55
N SER A 150 -16.62 -13.57 -11.26
CA SER A 150 -17.28 -14.19 -10.10
C SER A 150 -16.41 -14.28 -8.85
N TYR A 151 -15.13 -13.96 -8.96
CA TYR A 151 -14.18 -13.87 -7.85
C TYR A 151 -13.32 -12.63 -8.07
N ASN A 152 -12.99 -11.92 -7.02
CA ASN A 152 -12.01 -10.85 -7.07
C ASN A 152 -11.30 -10.74 -5.72
N ASP A 153 -10.03 -10.37 -5.76
CA ASP A 153 -9.19 -10.14 -4.58
C ASP A 153 -8.18 -9.01 -4.84
N LYS A 154 -7.53 -8.54 -3.78
CA LYS A 154 -6.43 -7.56 -3.80
C LYS A 154 -6.71 -6.31 -4.66
N PRO A 155 -7.86 -5.62 -4.47
CA PRO A 155 -8.16 -4.42 -5.24
C PRO A 155 -7.13 -3.31 -4.95
N THR A 156 -6.60 -2.69 -6.00
CA THR A 156 -5.75 -1.50 -5.88
C THR A 156 -6.35 -0.34 -6.67
N LEU A 157 -6.67 0.75 -5.97
CA LEU A 157 -7.36 1.93 -6.51
C LEU A 157 -6.37 3.06 -6.80
N VAL A 158 -6.49 3.69 -7.97
CA VAL A 158 -5.88 4.99 -8.26
C VAL A 158 -6.89 5.90 -8.95
N ILE A 159 -6.83 7.20 -8.66
CA ILE A 159 -7.70 8.21 -9.28
C ILE A 159 -6.88 9.34 -9.87
N SER A 160 -7.38 9.98 -10.94
CA SER A 160 -6.84 11.24 -11.41
C SER A 160 -7.02 12.36 -10.37
N PRO A 161 -6.21 13.43 -10.35
CA PRO A 161 -6.37 14.52 -9.41
C PRO A 161 -7.78 15.13 -9.40
N SER A 162 -8.47 15.15 -10.54
CA SER A 162 -9.87 15.62 -10.62
C SER A 162 -10.89 14.61 -10.10
N GLY A 163 -10.51 13.36 -9.85
CA GLY A 163 -11.42 12.26 -9.57
C GLY A 163 -12.20 11.74 -10.78
N ARG A 164 -12.11 12.42 -11.95
CA ARG A 164 -12.84 12.03 -13.14
C ARG A 164 -12.46 10.62 -13.63
N ASP A 165 -11.17 10.34 -13.67
CA ASP A 165 -10.66 9.06 -14.12
C ASP A 165 -10.30 8.22 -12.90
N VAL A 166 -10.91 7.03 -12.82
CA VAL A 166 -10.75 6.07 -11.72
C VAL A 166 -10.31 4.75 -12.32
N TYR A 167 -9.25 4.17 -11.79
CA TYR A 167 -8.73 2.89 -12.24
C TYR A 167 -8.60 1.95 -11.05
N LEU A 168 -8.90 0.69 -11.31
CA LEU A 168 -8.71 -0.39 -10.34
C LEU A 168 -8.06 -1.58 -11.04
N THR A 169 -7.18 -2.26 -10.34
CA THR A 169 -6.72 -3.61 -10.69
C THR A 169 -7.10 -4.57 -9.58
N PHE A 170 -7.34 -5.84 -9.91
CA PHE A 170 -7.68 -6.93 -9.00
C PHE A 170 -7.41 -8.27 -9.67
N ASP A 171 -7.26 -9.34 -8.91
CA ASP A 171 -7.13 -10.70 -9.43
C ASP A 171 -8.45 -11.49 -9.35
N ASP A 172 -8.54 -12.61 -10.10
CA ASP A 172 -9.67 -13.53 -10.08
C ASP A 172 -9.27 -14.96 -9.69
N LYS A 173 -8.20 -15.14 -8.91
CA LYS A 173 -7.51 -16.40 -8.54
C LYS A 173 -6.61 -16.99 -9.61
N THR A 174 -6.70 -16.54 -10.82
CA THR A 174 -5.93 -17.09 -11.94
C THR A 174 -5.21 -16.02 -12.71
N ASP A 175 -5.87 -14.91 -12.93
CA ASP A 175 -5.40 -13.84 -13.79
C ASP A 175 -5.74 -12.48 -13.16
N ASP A 176 -4.99 -11.48 -13.54
CA ASP A 176 -5.17 -10.11 -13.09
C ASP A 176 -5.95 -9.31 -14.13
N TYR A 177 -6.82 -8.45 -13.66
CA TYR A 177 -7.69 -7.60 -14.46
C TYR A 177 -7.58 -6.15 -14.05
N SER A 178 -7.87 -5.26 -15.00
CA SER A 178 -7.99 -3.83 -14.73
C SER A 178 -9.28 -3.27 -15.34
N VAL A 179 -9.87 -2.30 -14.65
CA VAL A 179 -11.05 -1.55 -15.11
C VAL A 179 -10.78 -0.06 -15.05
N ALA A 180 -11.49 0.70 -15.87
CA ALA A 180 -11.41 2.15 -15.92
C ALA A 180 -12.80 2.80 -15.89
N SER A 181 -12.89 3.94 -15.22
CA SER A 181 -14.02 4.87 -15.28
C SER A 181 -13.52 6.23 -15.75
N HIS A 182 -14.32 6.95 -16.54
CA HIS A 182 -14.04 8.32 -16.99
C HIS A 182 -15.19 9.28 -16.60
N ASP A 183 -16.02 8.87 -15.66
CA ASP A 183 -17.23 9.57 -15.20
C ASP A 183 -17.31 9.63 -13.66
N TYR A 184 -16.15 9.82 -13.01
CA TYR A 184 -16.06 9.92 -11.55
C TYR A 184 -16.45 8.62 -10.82
N GLY A 185 -16.26 7.44 -11.44
CA GLY A 185 -16.64 6.15 -10.86
C GLY A 185 -18.15 5.91 -10.86
N ALA A 186 -18.92 6.56 -11.74
CA ALA A 186 -20.34 6.28 -11.88
C ALA A 186 -20.59 5.01 -12.69
N SER A 187 -19.69 4.70 -13.64
CA SER A 187 -19.68 3.44 -14.40
C SER A 187 -18.24 3.01 -14.70
N PHE A 188 -18.05 1.73 -15.00
CA PHE A 188 -16.74 1.14 -15.32
C PHE A 188 -16.76 0.41 -16.63
N SER A 189 -15.60 0.35 -17.28
CA SER A 189 -15.38 -0.49 -18.46
C SER A 189 -15.57 -1.97 -18.11
N ALA A 190 -15.74 -2.81 -19.14
CA ALA A 190 -15.52 -4.24 -18.95
C ALA A 190 -14.08 -4.50 -18.45
N PRO A 191 -13.87 -5.50 -17.59
CA PRO A 191 -12.53 -5.89 -17.14
C PRO A 191 -11.62 -6.27 -18.30
N VAL A 192 -10.41 -5.73 -18.30
CA VAL A 192 -9.36 -6.06 -19.25
C VAL A 192 -8.35 -6.95 -18.56
N GLN A 193 -8.19 -8.18 -19.04
CA GLN A 193 -7.19 -9.11 -18.55
C GLN A 193 -5.78 -8.59 -18.84
N THR A 194 -4.90 -8.56 -17.85
CA THR A 194 -3.56 -7.99 -17.96
C THR A 194 -2.44 -9.03 -18.01
N ASN A 195 -2.76 -10.31 -17.76
CA ASN A 195 -1.84 -11.44 -17.92
C ASN A 195 -2.57 -12.67 -18.47
N SER A 196 -1.78 -13.60 -19.01
CA SER A 196 -2.23 -14.92 -19.47
C SER A 196 -1.12 -15.96 -19.33
N ASP A 197 -0.22 -15.74 -18.41
CA ASP A 197 0.97 -16.57 -18.16
C ASP A 197 0.74 -17.57 -17.01
N ALA A 198 1.83 -18.16 -16.51
CA ALA A 198 1.79 -19.17 -15.46
C ALA A 198 1.73 -18.56 -14.03
N TYR A 199 1.42 -17.28 -13.90
CA TYR A 199 1.39 -16.56 -12.63
C TYR A 199 0.00 -15.98 -12.35
N GLU A 200 -0.37 -15.96 -11.09
CA GLU A 200 -1.39 -15.09 -10.50
C GLU A 200 -0.70 -13.82 -10.01
N TYR A 201 -1.27 -12.65 -10.29
CA TYR A 201 -0.62 -11.38 -9.92
C TYR A 201 -1.43 -10.63 -8.88
N LEU A 202 -0.77 -10.33 -7.75
CA LEU A 202 -1.31 -9.55 -6.65
C LEU A 202 -0.76 -8.12 -6.70
N SER A 203 -1.63 -7.14 -6.51
CA SER A 203 -1.29 -5.72 -6.57
C SER A 203 -1.23 -5.12 -5.16
N TYR A 204 -0.16 -4.36 -4.89
CA TYR A 204 0.06 -3.71 -3.59
C TYR A 204 0.26 -2.19 -3.71
N GLY A 205 0.08 -1.62 -4.86
CA GLY A 205 0.15 -0.17 -5.04
C GLY A 205 0.08 0.27 -6.49
N GLY A 206 -0.34 1.52 -6.67
CA GLY A 206 -0.47 2.12 -7.99
C GLY A 206 -0.32 3.63 -7.96
N THR A 207 -0.17 4.22 -9.14
CA THR A 207 -0.06 5.69 -9.31
C THR A 207 -0.49 6.11 -10.70
N ILE A 208 -0.90 7.37 -10.82
CA ILE A 208 -1.08 8.05 -12.10
C ILE A 208 0.00 9.12 -12.21
N ALA A 209 0.83 9.04 -13.25
CA ALA A 209 1.82 10.07 -13.53
C ALA A 209 1.16 11.35 -14.07
N PRO A 210 1.81 12.53 -13.98
CA PRO A 210 1.25 13.80 -14.46
C PRO A 210 0.85 13.83 -15.94
N ASN A 211 1.41 12.93 -16.75
CA ASN A 211 1.04 12.77 -18.17
C ASN A 211 -0.19 11.87 -18.39
N GLY A 212 -0.86 11.42 -17.31
CA GLY A 212 -2.05 10.57 -17.36
C GLY A 212 -1.76 9.07 -17.50
N THR A 213 -0.49 8.65 -17.56
CA THR A 213 -0.15 7.23 -17.60
C THR A 213 -0.41 6.58 -16.25
N VAL A 214 -1.13 5.47 -16.25
CA VAL A 214 -1.48 4.68 -15.07
C VAL A 214 -0.49 3.55 -14.88
N TYR A 215 -0.13 3.28 -13.63
CA TYR A 215 0.78 2.22 -13.26
C TYR A 215 0.27 1.46 -12.04
N PHE A 216 0.36 0.13 -12.07
CA PHE A 216 0.18 -0.76 -10.93
C PHE A 216 1.42 -1.61 -10.72
N ALA A 217 1.86 -1.71 -9.48
CA ALA A 217 2.97 -2.56 -9.05
C ALA A 217 2.41 -3.90 -8.56
N GLN A 218 2.95 -4.99 -9.07
CA GLN A 218 2.41 -6.32 -8.83
C GLN A 218 3.52 -7.35 -8.64
N THR A 219 3.20 -8.41 -7.92
CA THR A 219 4.03 -9.60 -7.81
C THR A 219 3.28 -10.80 -8.35
N GLY A 220 3.95 -11.62 -9.14
CA GLY A 220 3.39 -12.85 -9.69
C GLY A 220 3.72 -14.03 -8.79
N GLU A 221 2.70 -14.70 -8.31
CA GLU A 221 2.82 -15.99 -7.63
C GLU A 221 2.67 -17.12 -8.63
N PRO A 222 3.58 -18.10 -8.66
CA PRO A 222 3.44 -19.22 -9.57
C PRO A 222 2.15 -20.01 -9.34
N LYS A 223 1.31 -20.19 -10.35
CA LYS A 223 0.10 -21.04 -10.28
C LYS A 223 0.40 -22.50 -9.93
N SER A 224 1.65 -22.92 -10.06
CA SER A 224 2.15 -24.22 -9.59
C SER A 224 2.34 -24.29 -8.08
N GLY A 225 2.32 -23.15 -7.37
CA GLY A 225 2.58 -23.03 -5.93
C GLY A 225 4.06 -23.05 -5.55
N ALA A 226 4.97 -23.06 -6.51
CA ALA A 226 6.42 -23.04 -6.25
C ALA A 226 7.18 -22.40 -7.41
N GLY A 227 8.26 -21.69 -7.11
CA GLY A 227 9.17 -21.06 -8.06
C GLY A 227 9.41 -19.57 -7.84
N ASP A 228 10.23 -18.99 -8.69
CA ASP A 228 10.58 -17.57 -8.65
C ASP A 228 9.36 -16.69 -8.91
N GLU A 229 9.32 -15.53 -8.25
CA GLU A 229 8.25 -14.54 -8.35
C GLU A 229 8.67 -13.35 -9.21
N PRO A 230 8.07 -13.12 -10.39
CA PRO A 230 8.29 -11.89 -11.14
C PRO A 230 7.69 -10.70 -10.41
N VAL A 231 8.50 -9.69 -10.15
CA VAL A 231 8.07 -8.38 -9.66
C VAL A 231 7.81 -7.49 -10.87
N SER A 232 6.57 -7.09 -11.10
CA SER A 232 6.09 -6.57 -12.36
C SER A 232 5.41 -5.22 -12.23
N LEU A 233 5.35 -4.51 -13.35
CA LEU A 233 4.62 -3.28 -13.55
C LEU A 233 3.57 -3.48 -14.63
N VAL A 234 2.31 -3.16 -14.35
CA VAL A 234 1.24 -3.04 -15.33
C VAL A 234 1.02 -1.57 -15.65
N ARG A 235 0.94 -1.23 -16.93
CA ARG A 235 0.90 0.16 -17.40
C ARG A 235 -0.15 0.35 -18.47
N SER A 236 -0.92 1.44 -18.37
CA SER A 236 -1.78 1.95 -19.45
C SER A 236 -1.42 3.42 -19.77
N ALA A 237 -1.33 3.76 -21.05
CA ALA A 237 -1.08 5.12 -21.53
C ALA A 237 -2.26 5.69 -22.34
N ASP A 238 -3.37 4.96 -22.41
CA ASP A 238 -4.54 5.25 -23.25
C ASP A 238 -5.85 5.25 -22.43
N GLY A 239 -5.75 5.60 -21.15
CA GLY A 239 -6.91 5.70 -20.27
C GLY A 239 -7.51 4.34 -19.88
N GLY A 240 -6.70 3.29 -19.76
CA GLY A 240 -7.17 1.96 -19.34
C GLY A 240 -7.76 1.12 -20.49
N THR A 241 -7.66 1.57 -21.75
CA THR A 241 -8.14 0.81 -22.89
C THR A 241 -7.26 -0.40 -23.17
N THR A 242 -5.93 -0.21 -23.08
CA THR A 242 -4.96 -1.30 -23.20
C THR A 242 -3.95 -1.26 -22.06
N TRP A 243 -3.45 -2.43 -21.69
CA TRP A 243 -2.49 -2.61 -20.61
C TRP A 243 -1.29 -3.42 -21.08
N THR A 244 -0.12 -3.07 -20.60
CA THR A 244 1.12 -3.79 -20.87
C THR A 244 1.81 -4.15 -19.56
N ARG A 245 2.20 -5.40 -19.40
CA ARG A 245 2.98 -5.91 -18.28
C ARG A 245 4.46 -5.91 -18.63
N THR A 246 5.30 -5.53 -17.67
CA THR A 246 6.76 -5.58 -17.77
C THR A 246 7.33 -6.10 -16.45
N THR A 247 8.09 -7.18 -16.49
CA THR A 247 8.86 -7.65 -15.32
C THR A 247 10.01 -6.68 -15.05
N ILE A 248 10.05 -6.13 -13.84
CA ILE A 248 11.05 -5.17 -13.38
C ILE A 248 12.23 -5.88 -12.72
N ASP A 249 11.94 -6.94 -11.97
CA ASP A 249 12.93 -7.82 -11.34
C ASP A 249 12.30 -9.20 -11.08
N THR A 250 13.06 -10.12 -10.53
CA THR A 250 12.57 -11.44 -10.11
C THR A 250 13.12 -11.74 -8.72
N SER A 251 12.27 -12.13 -7.81
CA SER A 251 12.63 -12.68 -6.51
C SER A 251 12.80 -14.19 -6.61
N ALA A 252 13.72 -14.75 -5.85
CA ALA A 252 13.74 -16.19 -5.63
C ALA A 252 12.45 -16.65 -4.90
N GLU A 253 12.17 -17.93 -4.96
CA GLU A 253 11.02 -18.55 -4.32
C GLU A 253 10.86 -18.12 -2.85
N PRO A 254 9.66 -17.69 -2.40
CA PRO A 254 9.42 -17.31 -1.02
C PRO A 254 9.48 -18.53 -0.09
N PRO A 255 9.57 -18.32 1.24
CA PRO A 255 9.48 -19.41 2.21
C PRO A 255 8.17 -20.18 2.08
N VAL A 256 8.24 -21.51 2.14
CA VAL A 256 7.04 -22.37 2.09
C VAL A 256 6.19 -22.17 3.33
N CYS A 257 4.92 -21.92 3.14
CA CYS A 257 3.90 -21.88 4.18
C CYS A 257 3.69 -23.28 4.80
N THR A 258 4.03 -23.48 6.07
CA THR A 258 4.04 -24.81 6.71
C THR A 258 3.07 -24.97 7.86
N PHE A 259 2.37 -23.93 8.29
CA PHE A 259 1.44 -24.00 9.42
C PHE A 259 0.00 -23.61 9.00
N LYS A 260 -0.98 -24.08 9.75
CA LYS A 260 -2.40 -23.82 9.47
C LYS A 260 -2.70 -22.32 9.51
N GLY A 261 -3.30 -21.80 8.45
CA GLY A 261 -3.64 -20.38 8.30
C GLY A 261 -2.49 -19.53 7.80
N CYS A 262 -1.40 -20.12 7.38
CA CYS A 262 -0.39 -19.46 6.56
C CYS A 262 -0.86 -19.41 5.12
N TYR A 263 -0.79 -18.27 4.49
CA TYR A 263 -1.09 -18.06 3.08
C TYR A 263 0.19 -17.62 2.35
N ALA A 264 0.36 -18.07 1.11
CA ALA A 264 1.56 -17.80 0.33
C ALA A 264 1.80 -16.31 0.11
N ASP A 265 0.75 -15.54 -0.12
CA ASP A 265 0.75 -14.10 -0.32
C ASP A 265 1.37 -13.29 0.83
N PHE A 266 1.39 -13.80 2.07
CA PHE A 266 2.13 -13.17 3.17
C PHE A 266 3.64 -13.31 3.10
N TYR A 267 4.12 -14.25 2.30
CA TYR A 267 5.53 -14.50 2.09
C TYR A 267 6.01 -14.01 0.73
N SER A 268 5.10 -13.67 -0.17
CA SER A 268 5.41 -13.23 -1.52
C SER A 268 6.20 -11.92 -1.55
N SER A 269 6.81 -11.67 -2.68
CA SER A 269 7.56 -10.44 -2.95
C SER A 269 6.57 -9.33 -3.27
N GLN A 270 6.30 -8.44 -2.33
CA GLN A 270 5.37 -7.33 -2.54
C GLN A 270 6.06 -6.16 -3.23
N ALA A 271 5.30 -5.40 -4.02
CA ALA A 271 5.79 -4.23 -4.74
C ALA A 271 4.81 -3.07 -4.71
N THR A 272 5.34 -1.84 -4.68
CA THR A 272 4.55 -0.61 -4.70
C THR A 272 5.21 0.46 -5.56
N ILE A 273 4.44 1.46 -6.02
CA ILE A 273 4.95 2.50 -6.92
C ILE A 273 4.35 3.86 -6.59
N ALA A 274 5.15 4.91 -6.72
CA ALA A 274 4.68 6.29 -6.68
C ALA A 274 5.28 7.12 -7.82
N SER A 275 4.55 8.14 -8.25
CA SER A 275 5.00 9.19 -9.16
C SER A 275 5.02 10.52 -8.43
N ASP A 276 6.08 11.32 -8.61
CA ASP A 276 6.09 12.71 -8.15
C ASP A 276 5.51 13.69 -9.17
N SER A 277 5.44 14.97 -8.81
CA SER A 277 4.93 16.04 -9.66
C SER A 277 5.74 16.28 -10.94
N SER A 278 6.96 15.78 -11.04
CA SER A 278 7.79 15.84 -12.25
C SER A 278 7.58 14.64 -13.19
N GLY A 279 6.81 13.63 -12.76
CA GLY A 279 6.63 12.36 -13.45
C GLY A 279 7.74 11.35 -13.21
N LYS A 280 8.63 11.61 -12.25
CA LYS A 280 9.60 10.63 -11.78
C LYS A 280 8.89 9.50 -11.07
N LEU A 281 9.17 8.26 -11.45
CA LEU A 281 8.64 7.06 -10.86
C LEU A 281 9.67 6.43 -9.92
N VAL A 282 9.20 5.98 -8.75
CA VAL A 282 9.96 5.12 -7.83
C VAL A 282 9.14 3.86 -7.60
N PHE A 283 9.68 2.73 -8.04
CA PHE A 283 9.13 1.39 -7.86
C PHE A 283 9.90 0.72 -6.73
N ALA A 284 9.23 0.46 -5.61
CA ALA A 284 9.78 -0.20 -4.44
C ALA A 284 9.28 -1.64 -4.39
N TYR A 285 10.17 -2.60 -4.08
CA TYR A 285 9.84 -4.01 -4.11
C TYR A 285 10.70 -4.82 -3.16
N LEU A 286 10.16 -5.93 -2.73
CA LEU A 286 10.85 -6.92 -1.93
C LEU A 286 11.45 -7.99 -2.84
N LYS A 287 12.62 -8.49 -2.44
CA LYS A 287 13.32 -9.52 -3.20
C LYS A 287 14.17 -10.39 -2.29
N SER A 288 14.02 -11.69 -2.42
CA SER A 288 15.00 -12.67 -1.99
C SER A 288 15.96 -13.02 -3.15
N THR A 289 17.18 -13.39 -2.81
CA THR A 289 18.18 -13.91 -3.76
C THR A 289 18.44 -15.40 -3.55
N VAL A 290 17.75 -16.02 -2.59
CA VAL A 290 17.90 -17.42 -2.20
C VAL A 290 16.51 -17.98 -1.92
N ASP A 291 16.20 -19.15 -2.46
CA ASP A 291 14.94 -19.85 -2.22
C ASP A 291 14.68 -20.03 -0.72
N GLY A 292 13.48 -19.66 -0.28
CA GLY A 292 13.11 -19.66 1.13
C GLY A 292 13.84 -18.63 2.00
N GLY A 293 14.61 -17.72 1.40
CA GLY A 293 15.43 -16.74 2.11
C GLY A 293 14.69 -15.45 2.46
N PRO A 294 15.29 -14.61 3.34
CA PRO A 294 14.71 -13.32 3.70
C PRO A 294 14.69 -12.35 2.52
N LYS A 295 13.67 -11.53 2.45
CA LYS A 295 13.50 -10.50 1.43
C LYS A 295 14.14 -9.19 1.86
N SER A 296 14.90 -8.59 0.93
CA SER A 296 15.47 -7.25 1.04
C SER A 296 14.60 -6.24 0.31
N LEU A 297 14.55 -5.01 0.78
CA LEU A 297 13.80 -3.92 0.16
C LEU A 297 14.69 -3.17 -0.83
N HIS A 298 14.26 -3.14 -2.07
CA HIS A 298 14.92 -2.48 -3.19
C HIS A 298 14.03 -1.42 -3.83
N VAL A 299 14.66 -0.49 -4.56
CA VAL A 299 13.96 0.45 -5.43
C VAL A 299 14.62 0.51 -6.80
N ARG A 300 13.80 0.74 -7.83
CA ARG A 300 14.24 1.18 -9.16
C ARG A 300 13.49 2.45 -9.53
N THR A 301 14.09 3.27 -10.35
CA THR A 301 13.52 4.55 -10.75
C THR A 301 13.41 4.68 -12.26
N SER A 302 12.41 5.40 -12.72
CA SER A 302 12.19 5.67 -14.14
C SER A 302 11.66 7.09 -14.35
N ALA A 303 11.91 7.66 -15.52
CA ALA A 303 11.30 8.92 -15.97
C ALA A 303 10.13 8.68 -16.96
N ASN A 304 9.92 7.44 -17.42
CA ASN A 304 8.98 7.14 -18.50
C ASN A 304 8.22 5.81 -18.32
N GLY A 305 8.50 5.06 -17.25
CA GLY A 305 7.90 3.76 -16.95
C GLY A 305 8.36 2.61 -17.86
N THR A 306 9.34 2.86 -18.74
CA THR A 306 9.87 1.82 -19.66
C THR A 306 11.35 1.54 -19.43
N ASN A 307 12.13 2.58 -19.14
CA ASN A 307 13.56 2.46 -18.86
C ASN A 307 13.80 2.61 -17.34
N TRP A 308 14.31 1.58 -16.70
CA TRP A 308 14.51 1.53 -15.25
C TRP A 308 15.99 1.56 -14.88
N SER A 309 16.29 2.23 -13.78
CA SER A 309 17.64 2.24 -13.21
C SER A 309 18.08 0.86 -12.75
N ALA A 310 19.38 0.69 -12.47
CA ALA A 310 19.84 -0.41 -11.63
C ALA A 310 19.13 -0.36 -10.25
N PRO A 311 18.96 -1.50 -9.56
CA PRO A 311 18.34 -1.53 -8.24
C PRO A 311 19.21 -0.80 -7.21
N VAL A 312 18.55 -0.06 -6.33
CA VAL A 312 19.15 0.55 -5.14
C VAL A 312 18.63 -0.18 -3.92
N LEU A 313 19.51 -0.69 -3.09
CA LEU A 313 19.18 -1.36 -1.84
C LEU A 313 18.78 -0.33 -0.77
N VAL A 314 17.57 -0.45 -0.24
CA VAL A 314 17.05 0.41 0.85
C VAL A 314 17.23 -0.29 2.21
N ASN A 315 16.87 -1.58 2.28
CA ASN A 315 17.02 -2.39 3.48
C ASN A 315 17.45 -3.83 3.16
N ALA A 316 18.44 -4.32 3.90
CA ALA A 316 18.86 -5.72 3.88
C ALA A 316 18.91 -6.34 5.29
N ARG A 317 18.23 -5.71 6.26
CA ARG A 317 18.20 -6.19 7.65
C ARG A 317 16.92 -6.97 7.90
N GLY A 318 17.09 -8.24 8.22
CA GLY A 318 15.97 -9.14 8.46
C GLY A 318 15.16 -9.44 7.18
N ASP A 319 14.04 -10.09 7.35
CA ASP A 319 13.04 -10.29 6.31
C ASP A 319 12.12 -9.07 6.27
N SER A 320 11.86 -8.50 5.09
CA SER A 320 11.08 -7.29 4.89
C SER A 320 9.71 -7.60 4.29
N ASP A 321 8.69 -6.78 4.66
CA ASP A 321 7.31 -6.94 4.23
C ASP A 321 6.53 -5.64 4.16
N MET A 322 5.38 -5.67 3.50
CA MET A 322 4.36 -4.61 3.47
C MET A 322 4.92 -3.22 3.12
N PRO A 323 5.62 -3.07 1.98
CA PRO A 323 6.14 -1.78 1.58
C PRO A 323 5.00 -0.87 1.12
N ALA A 324 4.99 0.37 1.59
CA ALA A 324 4.12 1.42 1.05
C ALA A 324 4.95 2.67 0.75
N ILE A 325 4.73 3.28 -0.42
CA ILE A 325 5.47 4.44 -0.89
C ILE A 325 4.53 5.60 -1.19
N ALA A 326 4.96 6.82 -0.88
CA ALA A 326 4.27 8.04 -1.26
C ALA A 326 5.27 9.09 -1.77
N ALA A 327 4.85 9.88 -2.75
CA ALA A 327 5.58 11.07 -3.15
C ALA A 327 5.33 12.20 -2.14
N GLY A 328 6.37 12.96 -1.83
CA GLY A 328 6.27 14.20 -1.08
C GLY A 328 5.92 15.39 -1.97
N PRO A 329 5.77 16.60 -1.39
CA PRO A 329 5.34 17.79 -2.14
C PRO A 329 6.39 18.32 -3.13
N ALA A 330 7.66 17.98 -2.97
CA ALA A 330 8.73 18.41 -3.86
C ALA A 330 9.12 17.32 -4.87
N ALA A 331 9.51 17.71 -6.08
CA ALA A 331 10.07 16.78 -7.05
C ALA A 331 11.31 16.06 -6.48
N GLY A 332 11.37 14.74 -6.67
CA GLY A 332 12.40 13.87 -6.11
C GLY A 332 12.25 13.51 -4.64
N ASP A 333 11.22 14.01 -3.95
CA ASP A 333 10.90 13.64 -2.57
C ASP A 333 9.97 12.41 -2.55
N PHE A 334 10.49 11.28 -2.05
CA PHE A 334 9.69 10.08 -1.85
C PHE A 334 9.92 9.53 -0.44
N ARG A 335 8.93 8.84 0.06
CA ARG A 335 8.89 8.28 1.39
C ARG A 335 8.38 6.86 1.35
N LEU A 336 8.98 6.02 2.17
CA LEU A 336 8.77 4.60 2.17
C LEU A 336 8.61 4.12 3.60
N VAL A 337 7.60 3.29 3.83
CA VAL A 337 7.44 2.51 5.06
C VAL A 337 7.45 1.04 4.71
N TRP A 338 7.89 0.21 5.64
CA TRP A 338 7.88 -1.25 5.52
C TRP A 338 7.92 -1.87 6.90
N GLN A 339 7.62 -3.14 7.00
CA GLN A 339 7.86 -3.93 8.20
C GLN A 339 9.10 -4.83 7.99
N ASP A 340 9.86 -5.07 9.05
CA ASP A 340 10.89 -6.10 9.06
C ASP A 340 11.18 -6.64 10.45
N ASN A 341 11.80 -7.82 10.49
CA ASN A 341 12.12 -8.56 11.69
C ASN A 341 13.58 -8.42 12.15
N ARG A 342 14.26 -7.31 11.83
CA ARG A 342 15.68 -7.08 12.21
C ARG A 342 15.95 -7.17 13.72
N ASN A 343 14.93 -7.01 14.55
CA ASN A 343 15.01 -7.09 16.01
C ASN A 343 14.77 -8.51 16.55
N GLY A 344 14.46 -9.47 15.70
CA GLY A 344 14.21 -10.87 16.03
C GLY A 344 13.06 -11.45 15.22
N VAL A 345 13.04 -12.76 15.02
CA VAL A 345 12.06 -13.46 14.17
C VAL A 345 10.62 -13.18 14.57
N ASN A 346 10.36 -12.92 15.85
CA ASN A 346 9.03 -12.59 16.39
C ASN A 346 8.90 -11.10 16.77
N ALA A 347 9.81 -10.25 16.30
CA ALA A 347 9.87 -8.83 16.67
C ALA A 347 9.87 -7.97 15.40
N TRP A 348 8.78 -8.05 14.67
CA TRP A 348 8.52 -7.23 13.49
C TRP A 348 8.18 -5.80 13.92
N ASN A 349 8.80 -4.84 13.27
CA ASN A 349 8.53 -3.42 13.50
C ASN A 349 8.35 -2.70 12.18
N THR A 350 7.62 -1.59 12.24
CA THR A 350 7.42 -0.67 11.11
C THR A 350 8.54 0.35 11.07
N TRP A 351 9.11 0.54 9.90
CA TRP A 351 10.24 1.42 9.62
C TRP A 351 9.89 2.43 8.54
N TYR A 352 10.61 3.54 8.53
CA TYR A 352 10.46 4.62 7.58
C TYR A 352 11.82 5.04 7.02
N ALA A 353 11.86 5.40 5.74
CA ALA A 353 12.98 6.09 5.11
C ALA A 353 12.47 7.13 4.10
N ARG A 354 13.33 8.10 3.77
CA ARG A 354 13.05 9.18 2.83
C ARG A 354 14.18 9.36 1.85
N THR A 355 13.85 9.72 0.62
CA THR A 355 14.75 10.26 -0.38
C THR A 355 14.32 11.66 -0.80
N THR A 356 15.27 12.52 -1.18
CA THR A 356 15.00 13.85 -1.77
C THR A 356 15.69 14.02 -3.13
N ASN A 357 16.22 12.93 -3.67
CA ASN A 357 16.94 12.91 -4.95
C ASN A 357 16.39 11.86 -5.92
N GLY A 358 15.07 11.61 -5.83
CA GLY A 358 14.35 10.72 -6.75
C GLY A 358 14.71 9.26 -6.60
N GLY A 359 15.06 8.79 -5.39
CA GLY A 359 15.35 7.39 -5.11
C GLY A 359 16.81 6.99 -5.28
N ALA A 360 17.71 7.94 -5.62
CA ALA A 360 19.13 7.60 -5.79
C ALA A 360 19.83 7.24 -4.48
N THR A 361 19.45 7.87 -3.37
CA THR A 361 19.89 7.54 -2.02
C THR A 361 18.75 7.69 -1.02
N TRP A 362 18.78 6.92 0.06
CA TRP A 362 17.76 6.91 1.10
C TRP A 362 18.35 7.24 2.46
N SER A 363 17.58 7.88 3.31
CA SER A 363 17.96 8.16 4.70
C SER A 363 18.15 6.86 5.49
N ALA A 364 18.81 6.95 6.63
CA ALA A 364 18.77 5.85 7.59
C ALA A 364 17.32 5.56 8.00
N ALA A 365 17.03 4.28 8.27
CA ALA A 365 15.70 3.86 8.68
C ALA A 365 15.36 4.37 10.08
N VAL A 366 14.15 4.92 10.25
CA VAL A 366 13.57 5.35 11.52
C VAL A 366 12.48 4.35 11.92
N ARG A 367 12.54 3.83 13.16
CA ARG A 367 11.49 2.95 13.69
C ARG A 367 10.25 3.78 14.05
N LEU A 368 9.09 3.37 13.55
CA LEU A 368 7.80 3.99 13.83
C LEU A 368 7.04 3.29 14.94
N SER A 369 7.06 1.96 14.95
CA SER A 369 6.36 1.16 15.96
C SER A 369 7.20 1.00 17.23
N ASN A 370 6.54 1.00 18.39
CA ASN A 370 7.17 0.79 19.69
C ASN A 370 7.06 -0.65 20.18
N LEU A 371 6.02 -1.37 19.75
CA LEU A 371 5.77 -2.75 20.15
C LEU A 371 6.85 -3.68 19.57
N GLY A 372 7.26 -4.65 20.38
CA GLY A 372 8.32 -5.59 20.02
C GLY A 372 7.85 -6.81 19.23
N SER A 373 6.54 -6.97 19.02
CA SER A 373 5.89 -8.14 18.46
C SER A 373 4.99 -7.81 17.28
N GLY A 374 5.45 -6.99 16.32
CA GLY A 374 4.71 -6.75 15.08
C GLY A 374 4.57 -8.03 14.26
N ALA A 375 3.53 -8.13 13.45
CA ALA A 375 3.28 -9.17 12.45
C ALA A 375 3.62 -10.63 12.87
N PRO A 376 3.02 -11.19 13.93
CA PRO A 376 3.33 -12.53 14.41
C PRO A 376 2.83 -13.67 13.50
N TYR A 377 2.07 -13.39 12.45
CA TYR A 377 1.56 -14.39 11.52
C TYR A 377 2.66 -15.16 10.77
N LYS A 378 3.85 -14.62 10.68
CA LYS A 378 5.02 -15.31 10.11
C LYS A 378 5.75 -16.21 11.09
N THR A 379 5.18 -16.49 12.24
CA THR A 379 5.78 -17.34 13.26
C THR A 379 5.03 -18.65 13.39
N THR A 380 5.76 -19.74 13.65
CA THR A 380 5.20 -21.05 14.00
C THR A 380 4.40 -21.05 15.31
N ALA A 381 4.35 -19.94 16.02
CA ALA A 381 3.62 -19.77 17.28
C ALA A 381 2.09 -19.68 17.11
N GLY A 382 1.58 -19.72 15.88
CA GLY A 382 0.17 -20.03 15.65
C GLY A 382 -0.78 -18.86 15.51
N CYS A 383 -0.32 -17.68 15.14
CA CYS A 383 -1.22 -16.65 14.65
C CYS A 383 -1.62 -16.92 13.21
N THR A 384 -2.88 -17.19 13.03
CA THR A 384 -3.48 -17.29 11.71
C THR A 384 -4.05 -15.92 11.34
N PHE A 385 -3.43 -15.19 10.43
CA PHE A 385 -3.98 -13.97 9.85
C PHE A 385 -4.27 -12.82 10.85
N PRO A 386 -3.29 -12.25 11.54
CA PRO A 386 -3.61 -11.34 12.64
C PRO A 386 -4.01 -9.92 12.21
N PHE A 387 -3.67 -9.41 11.00
CA PHE A 387 -3.86 -7.98 10.73
C PHE A 387 -4.02 -7.61 9.27
N GLY A 388 -4.22 -8.59 8.40
CA GLY A 388 -4.16 -8.38 6.97
C GLY A 388 -2.72 -8.22 6.46
N ASP A 389 -2.59 -7.93 5.21
CA ASP A 389 -1.35 -7.92 4.45
C ASP A 389 -1.03 -6.54 3.84
N TYR A 390 -1.60 -5.49 4.41
CA TYR A 390 -1.43 -4.11 3.97
C TYR A 390 -0.88 -3.21 5.06
N GLY A 391 -0.08 -2.22 4.63
CA GLY A 391 0.24 -1.02 5.34
C GLY A 391 0.01 0.19 4.43
N GLY A 392 -0.11 1.38 4.99
CA GLY A 392 -0.39 2.59 4.23
C GLY A 392 0.56 3.73 4.59
N LEU A 393 0.84 4.56 3.59
CA LEU A 393 1.58 5.82 3.76
C LEU A 393 0.93 6.92 2.93
N ALA A 394 0.59 8.02 3.56
CA ALA A 394 0.17 9.24 2.91
C ALA A 394 1.06 10.41 3.30
N VAL A 395 1.13 11.40 2.42
CA VAL A 395 1.86 12.65 2.66
C VAL A 395 0.93 13.79 2.29
N ASP A 396 0.71 14.73 3.22
CA ASP A 396 -0.09 15.91 2.92
C ASP A 396 0.72 16.99 2.16
N SER A 397 0.05 18.04 1.70
CA SER A 397 0.67 19.15 0.97
C SER A 397 1.70 19.92 1.79
N THR A 398 1.71 19.80 3.12
CA THR A 398 2.70 20.42 4.01
C THR A 398 3.93 19.54 4.22
N GLY A 399 3.90 18.31 3.73
CA GLY A 399 4.94 17.32 3.90
C GLY A 399 4.85 16.53 5.21
N THR A 400 3.70 16.51 5.87
CA THR A 400 3.46 15.63 7.01
C THR A 400 3.19 14.20 6.52
N ASN A 401 3.87 13.23 7.12
CA ASN A 401 3.67 11.81 6.87
C ASN A 401 2.56 11.27 7.77
N PHE A 402 1.77 10.37 7.24
CA PHE A 402 0.79 9.55 7.95
C PHE A 402 1.05 8.11 7.56
N ALA A 403 1.49 7.31 8.52
CA ALA A 403 1.74 5.88 8.33
C ALA A 403 0.74 5.08 9.14
N VAL A 404 0.21 4.00 8.53
CA VAL A 404 -0.67 3.04 9.19
C VAL A 404 -0.16 1.62 8.94
N TRP A 405 -0.31 0.74 9.92
CA TRP A 405 0.13 -0.65 9.84
C TRP A 405 -0.68 -1.55 10.78
N GLY A 406 -0.67 -2.85 10.49
CA GLY A 406 -1.18 -3.86 11.41
C GLY A 406 -0.10 -4.29 12.40
N GLU A 407 -0.45 -4.44 13.66
CA GLU A 407 0.44 -4.95 14.70
C GLU A 407 -0.35 -5.69 15.78
N GLY A 408 0.20 -6.80 16.28
CA GLY A 408 -0.41 -7.59 17.32
C GLY A 408 0.34 -7.49 18.63
N ASP A 409 -0.38 -7.18 19.68
CA ASP A 409 0.13 -7.29 21.04
C ASP A 409 -0.44 -8.54 21.71
N GLY A 410 0.34 -9.64 21.70
CA GLY A 410 0.00 -10.86 22.44
C GLY A 410 -1.19 -11.68 21.93
N ILE A 411 -1.70 -11.41 20.73
CA ILE A 411 -2.90 -12.05 20.16
C ILE A 411 -2.76 -13.55 20.03
N CYS A 412 -1.60 -14.02 19.66
CA CYS A 412 -1.37 -15.44 19.45
C CYS A 412 -1.26 -16.24 20.74
N THR A 413 -1.15 -15.59 21.87
CA THR A 413 -0.85 -16.24 23.17
C THR A 413 -1.99 -16.26 24.18
N GLY A 414 -3.21 -15.82 23.83
CA GLY A 414 -4.30 -15.95 24.81
C GLY A 414 -5.40 -14.91 24.78
N GLY A 415 -5.79 -14.43 23.62
CA GLY A 415 -7.00 -13.61 23.49
C GLY A 415 -6.77 -12.10 23.43
N GLY A 416 -5.58 -11.68 23.04
CA GLY A 416 -5.35 -10.31 22.60
C GLY A 416 -5.98 -10.08 21.22
N THR A 417 -6.34 -8.84 20.91
CA THR A 417 -6.89 -8.42 19.63
C THR A 417 -5.80 -7.86 18.74
N GLY A 418 -5.92 -8.02 17.41
CA GLY A 418 -5.15 -7.30 16.42
C GLY A 418 -5.53 -5.85 16.40
N GLY A 419 -4.54 -5.00 16.14
CA GLY A 419 -4.78 -3.58 16.05
C GLY A 419 -4.20 -2.99 14.78
N SER A 420 -4.93 -2.04 14.22
CA SER A 420 -4.37 -1.11 13.26
C SER A 420 -3.78 0.07 14.01
N TRP A 421 -2.50 0.33 13.76
CA TRP A 421 -1.73 1.39 14.40
C TRP A 421 -1.37 2.48 13.40
N TRP A 422 -1.10 3.67 13.89
CA TRP A 422 -0.71 4.79 13.06
C TRP A 422 0.20 5.76 13.79
N THR A 423 0.94 6.55 13.02
CA THR A 423 1.70 7.70 13.50
C THR A 423 1.73 8.80 12.46
N ARG A 424 2.06 10.01 12.88
CA ARG A 424 2.39 11.12 11.99
C ARG A 424 3.73 11.73 12.32
N GLY A 425 4.42 12.29 11.32
CA GLY A 425 5.70 12.92 11.50
C GLY A 425 6.09 13.86 10.37
N ARG A 426 6.99 14.80 10.65
CA ARG A 426 7.45 15.80 9.68
C ARG A 426 8.94 16.01 9.78
#